data_3d5049f905d6ca9d830f7b5b2d87a245
#
_entry.id   3d5049f905d6ca9d830f7b5b2d87a245
#
_cell.length_a   1.000
_cell.length_b   1.000
_cell.length_c   1.000
_cell.angle_alpha   90.00
_cell.angle_beta   90.00
_cell.angle_gamma   90.00
#
_symmetry.space_group_name_H-M   'P 1'
#
loop_
_entity.id
_entity.type
_entity.pdbx_description
1 polymer ?
#
loop_
_entity_poly.entity_id
_entity_poly.type
_entity_poly.pdbx_seq_one_letter_code
_entity_poly.pdbx_strand_id
1 'polypeptide(L)'
;MGEQVLVVPREILFCNESTAFQGFREENAHPYLRMIAESSLFLPRDDVEEDPNYKQIIPYAVVSHAPPAGSERWFLMRRKKGGGEKRLHNLYSLGVGGHINPVDDHIDDGIVERALLRELEEELSVPREREVNPIGLLND
;
A
#
# COMPACT_ATOMS: atom_id res chain seq x y z
N MET A 1 13.17 3.91 -19.72
CA MET A 1 12.02 3.09 -19.32
C MET A 1 11.60 3.48 -17.95
N GLY A 2 10.32 3.77 -17.74
CA GLY A 2 9.78 4.19 -16.46
C GLY A 2 9.45 3.03 -15.52
N GLU A 3 9.05 3.40 -14.33
CA GLU A 3 8.59 2.46 -13.32
C GLU A 3 7.30 1.76 -13.77
N GLN A 4 7.22 0.45 -13.55
CA GLN A 4 6.01 -0.34 -13.74
C GLN A 4 5.33 -0.51 -12.40
N VAL A 5 4.03 -0.26 -12.34
CA VAL A 5 3.26 -0.35 -11.09
C VAL A 5 2.06 -1.26 -11.26
N LEU A 6 1.68 -1.92 -10.18
CA LEU A 6 0.51 -2.79 -10.17
C LEU A 6 -0.76 -1.98 -10.08
N VAL A 7 -1.68 -2.24 -11.00
CA VAL A 7 -2.98 -1.56 -11.05
C VAL A 7 -4.12 -2.56 -11.21
N VAL A 8 -5.30 -2.13 -10.83
CA VAL A 8 -6.56 -2.86 -11.11
C VAL A 8 -7.48 -1.90 -11.86
N PRO A 9 -8.16 -2.37 -12.93
CA PRO A 9 -9.19 -1.55 -13.54
C PRO A 9 -10.24 -1.13 -12.52
N ARG A 10 -10.53 0.16 -12.45
CA ARG A 10 -11.48 0.72 -11.48
C ARG A 10 -12.85 0.05 -11.55
N GLU A 11 -13.33 -0.23 -12.76
CA GLU A 11 -14.62 -0.87 -12.97
C GLU A 11 -14.71 -2.27 -12.33
N ILE A 12 -13.59 -2.99 -12.30
CA ILE A 12 -13.53 -4.30 -11.65
C ILE A 12 -13.44 -4.14 -10.14
N LEU A 13 -12.54 -3.29 -9.67
CA LEU A 13 -12.29 -3.10 -8.24
C LEU A 13 -13.55 -2.63 -7.50
N PHE A 14 -14.32 -1.74 -8.12
CA PHE A 14 -15.51 -1.13 -7.51
C PHE A 14 -16.83 -1.58 -8.17
N CYS A 15 -16.82 -2.72 -8.86
CA CYS A 15 -18.02 -3.32 -9.44
C CYS A 15 -18.87 -2.30 -10.21
N ASN A 16 -18.27 -1.61 -11.19
CA ASN A 16 -18.91 -0.54 -11.98
C ASN A 16 -19.48 0.57 -11.09
N GLU A 17 -18.69 1.04 -10.11
CA GLU A 17 -19.00 2.10 -9.15
C GLU A 17 -20.00 1.72 -8.06
N SER A 18 -20.58 0.52 -8.08
CA SER A 18 -21.57 0.11 -7.08
C SER A 18 -21.00 -0.02 -5.67
N THR A 19 -19.73 -0.33 -5.54
CA THR A 19 -19.03 -0.47 -4.25
C THR A 19 -17.98 0.60 -4.02
N ALA A 20 -17.94 1.65 -4.85
CA ALA A 20 -16.96 2.73 -4.73
C ALA A 20 -17.12 3.49 -3.42
N PHE A 21 -16.01 3.90 -2.84
CA PHE A 21 -15.97 4.68 -1.61
C PHE A 21 -14.80 5.66 -1.66
N GLN A 22 -14.79 6.61 -0.74
CA GLN A 22 -13.72 7.57 -0.57
C GLN A 22 -13.26 7.55 0.89
N GLY A 23 -11.96 7.67 1.11
CA GLY A 23 -11.37 7.67 2.45
C GLY A 23 -11.09 6.26 2.97
N PHE A 24 -11.01 6.14 4.29
CA PHE A 24 -10.70 4.88 4.95
C PHE A 24 -11.98 4.10 5.27
N ARG A 25 -11.92 2.79 5.01
CA ARG A 25 -12.99 1.87 5.36
C ARG A 25 -12.40 0.66 6.07
N GLU A 26 -12.80 0.47 7.33
CA GLU A 26 -12.46 -0.73 8.07
C GLU A 26 -13.37 -1.86 7.59
N GLU A 27 -12.80 -2.80 6.86
CA GLU A 27 -13.54 -3.97 6.39
C GLU A 27 -12.57 -5.11 6.08
N ASN A 28 -13.12 -6.30 5.85
CA ASN A 28 -12.32 -7.45 5.47
C ASN A 28 -11.67 -7.22 4.10
N ALA A 29 -10.35 -7.22 4.07
CA ALA A 29 -9.59 -6.97 2.86
C ALA A 29 -9.47 -8.18 1.92
N HIS A 30 -9.80 -9.40 2.37
CA HIS A 30 -9.61 -10.61 1.58
C HIS A 30 -10.29 -10.60 0.21
N PRO A 31 -11.55 -10.12 0.05
CA PRO A 31 -12.15 -10.03 -1.27
C PRO A 31 -11.37 -9.13 -2.23
N TYR A 32 -10.79 -8.03 -1.72
CA TYR A 32 -9.98 -7.12 -2.52
C TYR A 32 -8.63 -7.73 -2.88
N LEU A 33 -8.00 -8.44 -1.95
CA LEU A 33 -6.75 -9.16 -2.22
C LEU A 33 -6.95 -10.21 -3.31
N ARG A 34 -8.10 -10.87 -3.32
CA ARG A 34 -8.46 -11.83 -4.37
C ARG A 34 -8.68 -11.13 -5.71
N MET A 35 -9.41 -10.01 -5.75
CA MET A 35 -9.57 -9.23 -6.98
C MET A 35 -8.23 -8.77 -7.54
N ILE A 36 -7.31 -8.34 -6.68
CA ILE A 36 -5.97 -7.94 -7.07
C ILE A 36 -5.24 -9.13 -7.70
N ALA A 37 -5.30 -10.30 -7.06
CA ALA A 37 -4.65 -11.50 -7.60
C ALA A 37 -5.20 -11.90 -8.97
N GLU A 38 -6.49 -11.75 -9.18
CA GLU A 38 -7.17 -12.21 -10.41
C GLU A 38 -7.18 -11.19 -11.53
N SER A 39 -7.16 -9.89 -11.23
CA SER A 39 -7.48 -8.84 -12.20
C SER A 39 -6.44 -7.72 -12.31
N SER A 40 -5.35 -7.78 -11.57
CA SER A 40 -4.33 -6.76 -11.65
C SER A 40 -3.35 -7.01 -12.78
N LEU A 41 -2.66 -5.96 -13.17
CA LEU A 41 -1.60 -6.00 -14.18
C LEU A 41 -0.59 -4.91 -13.90
N PHE A 42 0.61 -5.06 -14.46
CA PHE A 42 1.64 -4.02 -14.39
C PHE A 42 1.53 -3.11 -15.60
N LEU A 43 1.47 -1.81 -15.34
CA LEU A 43 1.47 -0.78 -16.38
C LEU A 43 2.51 0.30 -16.05
N PRO A 44 3.01 1.02 -17.06
CA PRO A 44 3.90 2.14 -16.81
C PRO A 44 3.24 3.17 -15.92
N ARG A 45 3.92 3.59 -14.86
CA ARG A 45 3.39 4.57 -13.91
C ARG A 45 2.96 5.86 -14.59
N ASP A 46 3.76 6.33 -15.55
CA ASP A 46 3.44 7.57 -16.26
C ASP A 46 2.11 7.49 -17.03
N ASP A 47 1.71 6.31 -17.45
CA ASP A 47 0.47 6.12 -18.19
C ASP A 47 -0.77 6.06 -17.29
N VAL A 48 -0.60 5.70 -16.02
CA VAL A 48 -1.73 5.47 -15.10
C VAL A 48 -1.83 6.50 -13.98
N GLU A 49 -0.82 7.34 -13.79
CA GLU A 49 -0.79 8.31 -12.69
C GLU A 49 -2.00 9.26 -12.71
N GLU A 50 -2.42 9.67 -13.89
CA GLU A 50 -3.53 10.60 -14.09
C GLU A 50 -4.77 9.91 -14.69
N ASP A 51 -4.75 8.59 -14.85
CA ASP A 51 -5.85 7.85 -15.49
C ASP A 51 -6.85 7.34 -14.45
N PRO A 52 -8.07 7.90 -14.39
CA PRO A 52 -9.08 7.49 -13.42
C PRO A 52 -9.64 6.09 -13.65
N ASN A 53 -9.35 5.47 -14.79
CA ASN A 53 -9.81 4.11 -15.10
C ASN A 53 -9.01 3.02 -14.38
N TYR A 54 -7.90 3.37 -13.75
CA TYR A 54 -7.06 2.43 -13.03
C TYR A 54 -6.83 2.90 -11.60
N LYS A 55 -6.79 1.95 -10.68
CA LYS A 55 -6.36 2.19 -9.30
C LYS A 55 -5.02 1.52 -9.08
N GLN A 56 -4.04 2.31 -8.67
CA GLN A 56 -2.74 1.80 -8.28
C GLN A 56 -2.87 1.13 -6.90
N ILE A 57 -2.32 -0.05 -6.78
CA ILE A 57 -2.38 -0.81 -5.53
C ILE A 57 -1.13 -0.50 -4.72
N ILE A 58 -1.33 0.13 -3.58
CA ILE A 58 -0.24 0.57 -2.71
C ILE A 58 -0.45 -0.02 -1.33
N PRO A 59 0.36 -1.00 -0.91
CA PRO A 59 0.34 -1.43 0.48
C PRO A 59 0.82 -0.30 1.37
N TYR A 60 0.15 -0.13 2.49
CA TYR A 60 0.45 0.94 3.44
C TYR A 60 0.36 0.38 4.85
N ALA A 61 1.46 0.37 5.57
CA ALA A 61 1.54 -0.22 6.89
C ALA A 61 1.65 0.82 7.98
N VAL A 62 0.89 0.63 9.04
CA VAL A 62 1.06 1.35 10.29
C VAL A 62 1.74 0.39 11.25
N VAL A 63 2.86 0.81 11.84
CA VAL A 63 3.69 -0.04 12.69
C VAL A 63 3.43 0.32 14.15
N SER A 64 3.09 -0.68 14.95
CA SER A 64 2.88 -0.49 16.38
C SER A 64 3.67 -1.50 17.20
N HIS A 65 3.89 -1.17 18.45
CA HIS A 65 4.52 -2.03 19.43
C HIS A 65 3.78 -1.92 20.75
N ALA A 66 3.37 -3.07 21.27
CA ALA A 66 2.72 -3.17 22.57
C ALA A 66 3.70 -3.83 23.55
N PRO A 67 4.40 -3.07 24.42
CA PRO A 67 5.28 -3.66 25.40
C PRO A 67 4.46 -4.40 26.46
N PRO A 68 5.07 -5.40 27.17
CA PRO A 68 4.38 -6.18 28.21
C PRO A 68 3.77 -5.31 29.32
N ALA A 69 4.38 -4.14 29.58
CA ALA A 69 3.87 -3.17 30.54
C ALA A 69 3.89 -1.80 29.87
N GLY A 70 2.72 -1.16 29.81
CA GLY A 70 2.58 0.17 29.24
C GLY A 70 1.61 0.23 28.07
N SER A 71 1.50 1.41 27.47
CA SER A 71 0.60 1.67 26.36
C SER A 71 1.21 1.26 25.03
N GLU A 72 0.37 0.87 24.10
CA GLU A 72 0.77 0.64 22.72
C GLU A 72 1.41 1.89 22.13
N ARG A 73 2.49 1.72 21.39
CA ARG A 73 3.24 2.79 20.74
C ARG A 73 3.14 2.66 19.24
N TRP A 74 3.02 3.79 18.56
CA TRP A 74 2.91 3.86 17.12
C TRP A 74 4.15 4.52 16.54
N PHE A 75 4.67 3.94 15.46
CA PHE A 75 5.80 4.53 14.74
C PHE A 75 5.32 5.77 13.97
N LEU A 76 6.04 6.86 14.13
CA LEU A 76 5.77 8.12 13.44
C LEU A 76 7.03 8.58 12.73
N MET A 77 6.93 8.82 11.43
CA MET A 77 8.04 9.23 10.59
C MET A 77 7.88 10.68 10.16
N ARG A 78 8.97 11.44 10.22
CA ARG A 78 9.01 12.79 9.68
C ARG A 78 9.81 12.79 8.39
N ARG A 79 9.23 13.34 7.34
CA ARG A 79 9.92 13.46 6.06
C ARG A 79 10.87 14.63 6.10
N LYS A 80 12.17 14.37 5.81
CA LYS A 80 13.21 15.38 5.79
C LYS A 80 13.24 16.13 4.47
N LYS A 81 13.76 17.37 4.49
CA LYS A 81 14.14 18.09 3.27
C LYS A 81 15.20 17.28 2.52
N GLY A 82 15.05 17.16 1.19
CA GLY A 82 15.94 16.36 0.37
C GLY A 82 15.41 14.99 0.00
N GLY A 83 14.27 14.58 0.56
CA GLY A 83 13.56 13.40 0.10
C GLY A 83 12.91 13.65 -1.26
N GLY A 84 12.43 12.58 -1.92
CA GLY A 84 11.92 12.65 -3.29
C GLY A 84 10.69 13.51 -3.51
N GLU A 85 9.75 13.52 -2.57
CA GLU A 85 8.49 14.25 -2.70
C GLU A 85 8.55 15.58 -1.94
N LYS A 86 8.82 16.68 -2.63
CA LYS A 86 8.96 18.01 -2.02
C LYS A 86 7.73 18.46 -1.24
N ARG A 87 6.53 18.14 -1.73
CA ARG A 87 5.26 18.49 -1.08
C ARG A 87 5.09 17.85 0.29
N LEU A 88 5.81 16.75 0.56
CA LEU A 88 5.74 16.00 1.81
C LEU A 88 6.85 16.36 2.80
N HIS A 89 7.78 17.25 2.42
CA HIS A 89 8.89 17.65 3.30
C HIS A 89 8.37 18.30 4.58
N ASN A 90 8.96 17.95 5.71
CA ASN A 90 8.59 18.40 7.06
C ASN A 90 7.21 17.93 7.55
N LEU A 91 6.52 17.07 6.80
CA LEU A 91 5.28 16.46 7.24
C LEU A 91 5.56 15.15 7.97
N TYR A 92 4.70 14.82 8.91
CA TYR A 92 4.75 13.53 9.59
C TYR A 92 3.94 12.50 8.82
N SER A 93 4.39 11.25 8.85
CA SER A 93 3.67 10.12 8.27
C SER A 93 3.54 9.02 9.31
N LEU A 94 2.33 8.55 9.50
CA LEU A 94 2.06 7.44 10.40
C LEU A 94 2.38 6.09 9.73
N GLY A 95 2.25 6.04 8.43
CA GLY A 95 2.40 4.79 7.68
C GLY A 95 3.61 4.77 6.76
N VAL A 96 3.96 3.57 6.37
CA VAL A 96 5.04 3.26 5.42
C VAL A 96 4.45 2.43 4.30
N GLY A 97 4.73 2.81 3.07
CA GLY A 97 4.24 2.06 1.93
C GLY A 97 4.88 2.51 0.62
N GLY A 98 4.48 1.90 -0.45
CA GLY A 98 4.98 2.20 -1.77
C GLY A 98 4.28 1.36 -2.83
N HIS A 99 4.61 1.62 -4.07
CA HIS A 99 4.04 0.90 -5.21
C HIS A 99 4.50 -0.54 -5.25
N ILE A 100 3.64 -1.39 -5.80
CA ILE A 100 4.00 -2.77 -6.10
C ILE A 100 4.62 -2.77 -7.49
N ASN A 101 5.81 -3.35 -7.60
CA ASN A 101 6.59 -3.37 -8.83
C ASN A 101 6.84 -4.82 -9.28
N PRO A 102 7.29 -5.05 -10.53
CA PRO A 102 7.60 -6.41 -10.98
C PRO A 102 8.62 -7.16 -10.12
N VAL A 103 9.48 -6.45 -9.39
CA VAL A 103 10.43 -7.05 -8.44
C VAL A 103 9.72 -7.81 -7.30
N ASP A 104 8.46 -7.52 -7.05
CA ASP A 104 7.66 -8.21 -6.03
C ASP A 104 7.17 -9.59 -6.48
N ASP A 105 7.72 -10.07 -7.61
CA ASP A 105 7.49 -11.38 -8.16
C ASP A 105 6.15 -11.48 -8.92
N HIS A 106 5.61 -12.68 -9.06
CA HIS A 106 4.40 -12.91 -9.83
C HIS A 106 3.14 -12.43 -9.08
N ILE A 107 2.08 -12.17 -9.83
CA ILE A 107 0.81 -11.75 -9.28
C ILE A 107 0.08 -12.97 -8.70
N ASP A 108 -0.11 -12.98 -7.38
CA ASP A 108 -0.89 -13.98 -6.66
C ASP A 108 -1.49 -13.36 -5.39
N ASP A 109 -2.11 -14.18 -4.54
CA ASP A 109 -2.76 -13.73 -3.30
C ASP A 109 -1.79 -13.08 -2.31
N GLY A 110 -0.49 -13.34 -2.42
CA GLY A 110 0.53 -12.85 -1.50
C GLY A 110 1.30 -11.62 -1.99
N ILE A 111 1.01 -11.10 -3.19
CA ILE A 111 1.82 -10.03 -3.77
C ILE A 111 1.78 -8.73 -2.93
N VAL A 112 0.64 -8.40 -2.36
CA VAL A 112 0.50 -7.19 -1.54
C VAL A 112 1.36 -7.28 -0.30
N GLU A 113 1.32 -8.42 0.40
CA GLU A 113 2.13 -8.63 1.60
C GLU A 113 3.62 -8.66 1.28
N ARG A 114 4.03 -9.34 0.20
CA ARG A 114 5.44 -9.36 -0.22
C ARG A 114 5.96 -7.97 -0.51
N ALA A 115 5.18 -7.16 -1.24
CA ALA A 115 5.55 -5.78 -1.54
C ALA A 115 5.63 -4.92 -0.26
N LEU A 116 4.69 -5.12 0.67
CA LEU A 116 4.69 -4.43 1.95
C LEU A 116 5.96 -4.74 2.75
N LEU A 117 6.32 -6.03 2.85
CA LEU A 117 7.50 -6.44 3.58
C LEU A 117 8.78 -5.89 2.96
N ARG A 118 8.85 -5.84 1.63
CA ARG A 118 9.98 -5.21 0.93
C ARG A 118 10.09 -3.73 1.28
N GLU A 119 8.99 -2.99 1.22
CA GLU A 119 8.99 -1.57 1.58
C GLU A 119 9.39 -1.34 3.03
N LEU A 120 8.92 -2.17 3.95
CA LEU A 120 9.30 -2.08 5.36
C LEU A 120 10.81 -2.31 5.55
N GLU A 121 11.39 -3.26 4.84
CA GLU A 121 12.83 -3.54 4.93
C GLU A 121 13.66 -2.40 4.32
N GLU A 122 13.18 -1.77 3.26
CA GLU A 122 13.87 -0.63 2.64
C GLU A 122 13.81 0.63 3.51
N GLU A 123 12.70 0.87 4.18
CA GLU A 123 12.46 2.09 4.95
C GLU A 123 12.80 1.97 6.43
N LEU A 124 12.67 0.78 7.01
CA LEU A 124 12.79 0.56 8.44
C LEU A 124 13.54 -0.73 8.75
N SER A 125 14.13 -0.77 9.96
CA SER A 125 14.61 -2.02 10.56
C SER A 125 13.53 -2.56 11.47
N VAL A 126 12.68 -3.44 10.95
CA VAL A 126 11.61 -4.08 11.72
C VAL A 126 12.04 -5.49 12.10
N PRO A 127 11.87 -5.90 13.38
CA PRO A 127 12.20 -7.28 13.80
C PRO A 127 11.47 -8.32 12.95
N ARG A 128 12.10 -9.50 12.78
CA ARG A 128 11.48 -10.60 12.04
C ARG A 128 10.25 -11.16 12.74
N GLU A 129 10.25 -11.14 14.07
CA GLU A 129 9.09 -11.56 14.88
C GLU A 129 8.06 -10.45 14.86
N ARG A 130 7.16 -10.52 13.89
CA ARG A 130 6.09 -9.53 13.69
C ARG A 130 4.83 -10.20 13.18
N GLU A 131 3.70 -9.60 13.48
CA GLU A 131 2.43 -9.96 12.88
C GLU A 131 2.07 -8.90 11.84
N VAL A 132 1.50 -9.34 10.72
CA VAL A 132 0.99 -8.47 9.67
C VAL A 132 -0.47 -8.79 9.46
N ASN A 133 -1.33 -7.83 9.72
CA ASN A 133 -2.78 -8.00 9.61
C ASN A 133 -3.39 -6.88 8.78
N PRO A 134 -4.16 -7.20 7.71
CA PRO A 134 -4.92 -6.19 7.00
C PRO A 134 -6.01 -5.62 7.91
N ILE A 135 -6.12 -4.30 7.97
CA ILE A 135 -7.12 -3.64 8.82
C ILE A 135 -8.17 -2.88 8.01
N GLY A 136 -7.96 -2.68 6.75
CA GLY A 136 -8.94 -1.98 5.94
C GLY A 136 -8.38 -1.49 4.62
N LEU A 137 -9.12 -0.59 4.03
CA LEU A 137 -8.86 -0.05 2.70
C LEU A 137 -8.89 1.47 2.75
N LEU A 138 -8.00 2.08 2.00
CA LEU A 138 -7.97 3.53 1.86
C LEU A 138 -8.04 3.88 0.37
N ASN A 139 -9.07 4.61 -0.02
CA ASN A 139 -9.20 5.13 -1.38
C ASN A 139 -9.09 6.64 -1.36
N ASP A 140 -8.11 7.12 -2.08
CA ASP A 140 -7.83 8.54 -2.24
C ASP A 140 -8.15 9.01 -3.66
#